data_a39db1fe3d9df7622ef2f66469db4b75
#
_entry.id   a39db1fe3d9df7622ef2f66469db4b75
#
_cell.length_a   1.000
_cell.length_b   1.000
_cell.length_c   1.000
_cell.angle_alpha   90.00
_cell.angle_beta   90.00
_cell.angle_gamma   90.00
#
_symmetry.space_group_name_H-M   'P 1'
#
loop_
_entity.id
_entity.type
_entity.pdbx_description
1 polymer ?
#
loop_
_entity_poly.entity_id
_entity_poly.type
_entity_poly.pdbx_seq_one_letter_code
_entity_poly.pdbx_strand_id
1 'polypeptide(L)'
;MVVGVLRVDLVLHAPLSLKEKRGVVKKLVARLRNRYPVSCAETGSHDLWQRAELSVAMVAVAEAEIQRVFTHIEEELQRDGLAELAERDSEILHYS
;
A
#
# COMPACT_ATOMS: atom_id res chain seq x y z
N MET A 1 -2.84 -5.45 22.10
CA MET A 1 -2.32 -5.59 20.75
C MET A 1 -3.34 -5.13 19.74
N VAL A 2 -2.93 -4.33 18.79
CA VAL A 2 -3.78 -3.92 17.68
C VAL A 2 -3.17 -4.37 16.36
N VAL A 3 -4.04 -4.69 15.39
CA VAL A 3 -3.64 -5.08 14.04
C VAL A 3 -4.32 -4.12 13.08
N GLY A 4 -3.54 -3.46 12.23
CA GLY A 4 -4.07 -2.59 11.21
C GLY A 4 -3.98 -3.22 9.84
N VAL A 5 -5.00 -3.01 9.02
CA VAL A 5 -5.04 -3.42 7.63
C VAL A 5 -5.38 -2.19 6.80
N LEU A 6 -4.61 -1.93 5.76
CA LEU A 6 -4.84 -0.84 4.83
C LEU A 6 -4.88 -1.41 3.41
N ARG A 7 -5.92 -1.10 2.66
CA ARG A 7 -6.03 -1.41 1.24
C ARG A 7 -6.05 -0.10 0.48
N VAL A 8 -5.22 0.02 -0.54
CA VAL A 8 -5.19 1.20 -1.41
C VAL A 8 -5.34 0.77 -2.86
N ASP A 9 -6.17 1.50 -3.59
CA ASP A 9 -6.32 1.35 -5.03
C ASP A 9 -5.59 2.50 -5.70
N LEU A 10 -4.63 2.17 -6.54
CA LEU A 10 -3.76 3.14 -7.21
C LEU A 10 -4.03 3.18 -8.70
N VAL A 11 -3.99 4.39 -9.27
CA VAL A 11 -3.88 4.61 -10.70
C VAL A 11 -2.40 4.82 -11.00
N LEU A 12 -1.86 4.03 -11.92
CA LEU A 12 -0.47 4.11 -12.33
C LEU A 12 -0.38 4.81 -13.70
N HIS A 13 0.46 5.84 -13.79
CA HIS A 13 0.52 6.67 -15.00
C HIS A 13 1.58 6.20 -16.01
N ALA A 14 2.66 5.59 -15.53
CA ALA A 14 3.80 5.24 -16.36
C ALA A 14 3.69 3.94 -17.15
N PRO A 15 3.14 2.83 -16.60
CA PRO A 15 3.19 1.55 -17.29
C PRO A 15 2.40 1.52 -18.58
N LEU A 16 2.98 0.93 -19.63
CA LEU A 16 2.34 0.71 -20.92
C LEU A 16 2.10 -0.78 -21.19
N SER A 17 2.37 -1.64 -20.21
CA SER A 17 2.20 -3.09 -20.32
C SER A 17 2.12 -3.71 -18.93
N LEU A 18 1.65 -4.96 -18.86
CA LEU A 18 1.65 -5.72 -17.60
C LEU A 18 3.06 -5.97 -17.08
N LYS A 19 4.03 -6.15 -17.98
CA LYS A 19 5.42 -6.35 -17.58
C LYS A 19 5.99 -5.13 -16.87
N GLU A 20 5.73 -3.93 -17.43
CA GLU A 20 6.17 -2.68 -16.82
C GLU A 20 5.44 -2.45 -15.49
N LYS A 21 4.15 -2.74 -15.45
CA LYS A 21 3.35 -2.60 -14.23
C LYS A 21 3.91 -3.49 -13.11
N ARG A 22 4.24 -4.73 -13.40
CA ARG A 22 4.83 -5.64 -12.40
C ARG A 22 6.11 -5.08 -11.81
N GLY A 23 6.94 -4.45 -12.63
CA GLY A 23 8.17 -3.79 -12.18
C GLY A 23 7.89 -2.63 -11.24
N VAL A 24 6.90 -1.79 -11.57
CA VAL A 24 6.50 -0.65 -10.72
C VAL A 24 5.96 -1.14 -9.38
N VAL A 25 5.03 -2.09 -9.40
CA VAL A 25 4.42 -2.64 -8.19
C VAL A 25 5.47 -3.28 -7.29
N LYS A 26 6.39 -4.06 -7.87
CA LYS A 26 7.46 -4.71 -7.12
C LYS A 26 8.32 -3.69 -6.38
N LYS A 27 8.65 -2.57 -7.04
CA LYS A 27 9.42 -1.49 -6.41
C LYS A 27 8.65 -0.82 -5.29
N LEU A 28 7.36 -0.54 -5.49
CA LEU A 28 6.52 0.08 -4.46
C LEU A 28 6.41 -0.83 -3.24
N VAL A 29 6.12 -2.10 -3.43
CA VAL A 29 6.00 -3.08 -2.35
C VAL A 29 7.33 -3.20 -1.58
N ALA A 30 8.45 -3.31 -2.28
CA ALA A 30 9.76 -3.42 -1.66
C ALA A 30 10.09 -2.16 -0.84
N ARG A 31 9.76 -0.99 -1.36
CA ARG A 31 9.98 0.29 -0.66
C ARG A 31 9.20 0.34 0.64
N LEU A 32 7.92 -0.04 0.63
CA LEU A 32 7.09 -0.03 1.83
C LEU A 32 7.60 -1.02 2.87
N ARG A 33 7.98 -2.22 2.44
CA ARG A 33 8.54 -3.24 3.33
C ARG A 33 9.84 -2.80 3.99
N ASN A 34 10.67 -2.06 3.25
CA ASN A 34 11.97 -1.61 3.75
C ASN A 34 11.85 -0.42 4.70
N ARG A 35 10.88 0.44 4.50
CA ARG A 35 10.73 1.68 5.28
C ARG A 35 9.82 1.56 6.49
N TYR A 36 8.88 0.64 6.46
CA TYR A 36 7.86 0.54 7.50
C TYR A 36 7.78 -0.87 8.06
N PRO A 37 7.38 -1.03 9.32
CA PRO A 37 7.23 -2.36 9.95
C PRO A 37 5.94 -3.02 9.50
N VAL A 38 5.83 -3.33 8.22
CA VAL A 38 4.60 -3.83 7.61
C VAL A 38 4.84 -5.02 6.71
N SER A 39 3.78 -5.82 6.53
CA SER A 39 3.67 -6.78 5.43
C SER A 39 2.88 -6.08 4.33
N CYS A 40 3.29 -6.27 3.09
CA CYS A 40 2.65 -5.62 1.95
C CYS A 40 2.64 -6.56 0.75
N ALA A 41 1.54 -6.55 0.02
CA ALA A 41 1.40 -7.34 -1.21
C ALA A 41 0.41 -6.68 -2.15
N GLU A 42 0.53 -7.01 -3.43
CA GLU A 42 -0.52 -6.70 -4.40
C GLU A 42 -1.64 -7.72 -4.21
N THR A 43 -2.86 -7.25 -3.96
CA THR A 43 -4.00 -8.11 -3.61
C THR A 43 -5.14 -8.08 -4.61
N GLY A 44 -5.06 -7.26 -5.64
CA GLY A 44 -6.08 -7.19 -6.67
C GLY A 44 -5.60 -6.42 -7.89
N SER A 45 -6.45 -6.35 -8.92
CA SER A 45 -6.16 -5.65 -10.18
C SER A 45 -4.93 -6.17 -10.92
N HIS A 46 -4.61 -7.46 -10.73
CA HIS A 46 -3.39 -8.06 -11.30
C HIS A 46 -3.32 -7.98 -12.82
N ASP A 47 -4.46 -8.05 -13.50
CA ASP A 47 -4.53 -8.05 -14.96
C ASP A 47 -4.66 -6.65 -15.57
N LEU A 48 -4.69 -5.63 -14.72
CA LEU A 48 -4.81 -4.24 -15.18
C LEU A 48 -3.43 -3.58 -15.11
N TRP A 49 -2.97 -3.01 -16.22
CA TRP A 49 -1.62 -2.43 -16.26
C TRP A 49 -1.53 -0.98 -15.76
N GLN A 50 -2.68 -0.31 -15.62
CA GLN A 50 -2.75 1.06 -15.09
C GLN A 50 -3.39 1.15 -13.72
N ARG A 51 -3.66 0.02 -13.08
CA ARG A 51 -4.26 -0.05 -11.76
C ARG A 51 -3.50 -1.05 -10.88
N ALA A 52 -3.42 -0.76 -9.61
CA ALA A 52 -2.86 -1.69 -8.63
C ALA A 52 -3.64 -1.59 -7.33
N GLU A 53 -3.96 -2.73 -6.74
CA GLU A 53 -4.48 -2.78 -5.38
C GLU A 53 -3.38 -3.31 -4.49
N LEU A 54 -2.95 -2.50 -3.53
CA LEU A 54 -1.96 -2.92 -2.53
C LEU A 54 -2.62 -3.04 -1.18
N SER A 55 -2.27 -4.07 -0.44
CA SER A 55 -2.72 -4.24 0.93
C SER A 55 -1.54 -4.31 1.86
N VAL A 56 -1.70 -3.69 3.03
CA VAL A 56 -0.68 -3.54 4.05
C VAL A 56 -1.25 -4.00 5.37
N ALA A 57 -0.45 -4.72 6.16
CA ALA A 57 -0.85 -5.12 7.50
C ALA A 57 0.29 -4.85 8.47
N MET A 58 -0.06 -4.45 9.70
CA MET A 58 0.94 -4.29 10.76
C MET A 58 0.33 -4.54 12.13
N VAL A 59 1.19 -4.91 13.06
CA VAL A 59 0.85 -5.11 14.46
C VAL A 59 1.52 -3.98 15.26
N ALA A 60 0.82 -3.47 16.26
CA ALA A 60 1.36 -2.45 17.16
C ALA A 60 0.75 -2.57 18.56
N VAL A 61 1.29 -1.83 19.49
CA VAL A 61 0.74 -1.72 20.84
C VAL A 61 -0.42 -0.74 20.85
N ALA A 62 -0.29 0.38 20.11
CA ALA A 62 -1.27 1.46 20.09
C ALA A 62 -1.80 1.75 18.69
N GLU A 63 -3.08 2.06 18.61
CA GLU A 63 -3.76 2.42 17.36
C GLU A 63 -3.14 3.63 16.67
N ALA A 64 -2.72 4.63 17.46
CA ALA A 64 -2.12 5.86 16.92
C ALA A 64 -0.85 5.58 16.10
N GLU A 65 -0.08 4.58 16.48
CA GLU A 65 1.11 4.17 15.73
C GLU A 65 0.76 3.66 14.34
N ILE A 66 -0.30 2.83 14.26
CA ILE A 66 -0.78 2.30 12.98
C ILE A 66 -1.27 3.43 12.09
N GLN A 67 -2.07 4.34 12.64
CA GLN A 67 -2.60 5.47 11.87
C GLN A 67 -1.48 6.35 11.32
N ARG A 68 -0.46 6.60 12.12
CA ARG A 68 0.70 7.39 11.70
C ARG A 68 1.44 6.72 10.55
N VAL A 69 1.71 5.42 10.66
CA VAL A 69 2.41 4.66 9.61
C VAL A 69 1.57 4.65 8.33
N PHE A 70 0.27 4.37 8.43
CA PHE A 70 -0.60 4.32 7.26
C PHE A 70 -0.68 5.68 6.53
N THR A 71 -0.75 6.77 7.28
CA THR A 71 -0.73 8.12 6.70
C THR A 71 0.56 8.36 5.92
N HIS A 72 1.71 7.98 6.49
CA HIS A 72 3.00 8.12 5.82
C HIS A 72 3.09 7.26 4.56
N ILE A 73 2.54 6.06 4.60
CA ILE A 73 2.50 5.17 3.43
C ILE A 73 1.69 5.81 2.30
N GLU A 74 0.50 6.35 2.61
CA GLU A 74 -0.36 6.98 1.62
C GLU A 74 0.34 8.20 0.99
N GLU A 75 1.02 9.01 1.80
CA GLU A 75 1.77 10.16 1.31
C GLU A 75 2.93 9.72 0.40
N GLU A 76 3.65 8.69 0.80
CA GLU A 76 4.79 8.20 0.04
C GLU A 76 4.37 7.64 -1.32
N LEU A 77 3.26 6.90 -1.36
CA LEU A 77 2.76 6.31 -2.61
C LEU A 77 2.41 7.38 -3.66
N GLN A 78 2.11 8.59 -3.23
CA GLN A 78 1.73 9.68 -4.13
C GLN A 78 2.85 10.68 -4.41
N ARG A 79 3.96 10.57 -3.68
CA ARG A 79 5.02 11.59 -3.69
C ARG A 79 5.71 11.72 -5.05
N ASP A 80 5.99 10.61 -5.70
CA ASP A 80 6.80 10.59 -6.93
C ASP A 80 6.01 10.88 -8.20
N GLY A 81 4.69 11.06 -8.10
CA GLY A 81 3.83 11.21 -9.26
C GLY A 81 3.65 9.94 -10.09
N LEU A 82 4.21 8.81 -9.65
CA LEU A 82 4.07 7.52 -10.34
C LEU A 82 2.69 6.91 -10.14
N ALA A 83 2.07 7.20 -9.02
CA ALA A 83 0.78 6.65 -8.65
C ALA A 83 -0.11 7.73 -8.06
N GLU A 84 -1.41 7.54 -8.23
CA GLU A 84 -2.43 8.39 -7.67
C GLU A 84 -3.38 7.52 -6.86
N LEU A 85 -3.67 7.94 -5.63
CA LEU A 85 -4.57 7.21 -4.75
C LEU A 85 -6.02 7.41 -5.21
N ALA A 86 -6.65 6.37 -5.74
CA ALA A 86 -8.04 6.42 -6.18
C ALA A 86 -9.00 6.14 -5.04
N GLU A 87 -8.73 5.09 -4.26
CA GLU A 87 -9.54 4.72 -3.10
C GLU A 87 -8.64 4.13 -2.01
N ARG A 88 -9.09 4.27 -0.78
CA ARG A 88 -8.46 3.61 0.36
C ARG A 88 -9.50 3.07 1.32
N ASP A 89 -9.14 2.01 2.01
CA ASP A 89 -9.96 1.43 3.06
C ASP A 89 -9.03 0.91 4.16
N SER A 90 -9.40 1.12 5.40
CA SER A 90 -8.58 0.65 6.52
C SER A 90 -9.44 0.14 7.66
N GLU A 91 -8.87 -0.79 8.42
CA GLU A 91 -9.52 -1.35 9.58
C GLU A 91 -8.48 -1.59 10.65
N ILE A 92 -8.85 -1.32 11.89
CA ILE A 92 -8.00 -1.60 13.04
C ILE A 92 -8.75 -2.58 13.95
N LEU A 93 -8.11 -3.73 14.19
CA LEU A 93 -8.65 -4.79 15.02
C LEU A 93 -7.94 -4.79 16.37
N HIS A 94 -8.72 -4.88 17.44
CA HIS A 94 -8.19 -4.89 18.80
C HIS A 94 -8.21 -6.30 19.37
N TYR A 95 -7.08 -6.75 19.89
CA TYR A 95 -6.93 -8.05 20.55
C TYR A 95 -6.39 -7.84 21.95
N SER A 96 -6.96 -8.52 22.89
CA SER A 96 -6.50 -8.47 24.29
C SER A 96 -5.44 -9.52 24.58
#